data_c5ee5eedf4ec4c058508dabd128aa734
#
_entry.id   c5ee5eedf4ec4c058508dabd128aa734
#
_cell.length_a   1.000
_cell.length_b   1.000
_cell.length_c   1.000
_cell.angle_alpha   90.00
_cell.angle_beta   90.00
_cell.angle_gamma   90.00
#
_symmetry.space_group_name_H-M   'P 1'
#
loop_
_entity.id
_entity.type
_entity.pdbx_description
1 polymer ?
#
loop_
_entity_poly.entity_id
_entity_poly.type
_entity_poly.pdbx_seq_one_letter_code
_entity_poly.pdbx_strand_id
1 'polypeptide(L)'
;MKVGTDGVLLGAWAHGGERILDIGTGTGLIALMMAQRFPDSSITAIELDEKASRQAAENVLNSPFSGRVRVLHQSFQHFLSSFDVKSMTLFDAVVCNPPYFVDALKCPDEERLNARHAVALTFPTLLRGVKMLLASQGAFSVILPYDACREFESEASMHGLYLAEMCKIKTVLKKAPKRVLMRFSHHFGPVCSTEQCLSELGCERSEWYRKLTREFYL
;
A
#
# COMPACT_ATOMS: atom_id res chain seq x y z
N MET A 1 7.81 -15.58 1.57
CA MET A 1 6.40 -15.23 1.27
C MET A 1 6.22 -15.28 -0.25
N LYS A 2 5.06 -15.72 -0.77
CA LYS A 2 4.82 -15.71 -2.23
C LYS A 2 4.53 -14.29 -2.69
N VAL A 3 5.01 -13.90 -3.89
CA VAL A 3 4.64 -12.65 -4.55
C VAL A 3 3.13 -12.66 -4.79
N GLY A 4 2.41 -11.75 -4.15
CA GLY A 4 0.96 -11.65 -4.26
C GLY A 4 0.55 -10.68 -5.38
N THR A 5 -0.53 -11.01 -6.09
CA THR A 5 -1.09 -10.16 -7.15
C THR A 5 -1.42 -8.74 -6.63
N ASP A 6 -1.87 -8.63 -5.38
CA ASP A 6 -2.23 -7.34 -4.77
C ASP A 6 -1.00 -6.40 -4.66
N GLY A 7 0.16 -6.94 -4.22
CA GLY A 7 1.41 -6.15 -4.16
C GLY A 7 1.88 -5.70 -5.55
N VAL A 8 1.80 -6.59 -6.55
CA VAL A 8 2.16 -6.26 -7.94
C VAL A 8 1.23 -5.17 -8.50
N LEU A 9 -0.07 -5.30 -8.29
CA LEU A 9 -1.04 -4.31 -8.74
C LEU A 9 -0.78 -2.94 -8.12
N LEU A 10 -0.60 -2.89 -6.80
CA LEU A 10 -0.34 -1.63 -6.11
C LEU A 10 1.00 -1.02 -6.53
N GLY A 11 2.09 -1.78 -6.53
CA GLY A 11 3.40 -1.30 -6.92
C GLY A 11 3.47 -0.81 -8.38
N ALA A 12 2.68 -1.42 -9.28
CA ALA A 12 2.59 -1.00 -10.67
C ALA A 12 1.67 0.22 -10.90
N TRP A 13 0.63 0.39 -10.06
CA TRP A 13 -0.39 1.43 -10.24
C TRP A 13 -0.14 2.70 -9.42
N ALA A 14 0.44 2.59 -8.23
CA ALA A 14 0.60 3.69 -7.29
C ALA A 14 1.35 4.89 -7.88
N HIS A 15 0.98 6.09 -7.42
CA HIS A 15 1.71 7.31 -7.72
C HIS A 15 2.99 7.37 -6.88
N GLY A 16 4.04 7.99 -7.43
CA GLY A 16 5.32 8.18 -6.77
C GLY A 16 5.64 9.64 -6.48
N GLY A 17 6.89 9.90 -6.24
CA GLY A 17 7.47 11.21 -5.95
C GLY A 17 8.93 11.05 -5.55
N GLU A 18 9.54 12.09 -5.02
CA GLU A 18 10.95 12.05 -4.59
C GLU A 18 11.14 11.25 -3.30
N ARG A 19 10.14 11.31 -2.39
CA ARG A 19 10.15 10.62 -1.10
C ARG A 19 8.94 9.71 -0.97
N ILE A 20 9.19 8.41 -0.89
CA ILE A 20 8.13 7.40 -0.87
C ILE A 20 8.20 6.62 0.45
N LEU A 21 7.04 6.38 1.06
CA LEU A 21 6.88 5.52 2.23
C LEU A 21 6.07 4.28 1.87
N ASP A 22 6.62 3.09 2.12
CA ASP A 22 5.92 1.80 2.00
C ASP A 22 5.64 1.25 3.40
N ILE A 23 4.35 1.22 3.78
CA ILE A 23 3.89 0.81 5.12
C ILE A 23 3.48 -0.66 5.09
N GLY A 24 4.14 -1.49 5.88
CA GLY A 24 3.95 -2.93 5.89
C GLY A 24 4.54 -3.57 4.62
N THR A 25 5.79 -3.25 4.34
CA THR A 25 6.47 -3.62 3.08
C THR A 25 6.57 -5.13 2.84
N GLY A 26 6.38 -5.94 3.88
CA GLY A 26 6.55 -7.39 3.78
C GLY A 26 7.98 -7.76 3.36
N THR A 27 8.11 -8.39 2.21
CA THR A 27 9.42 -8.75 1.63
C THR A 27 10.04 -7.66 0.74
N GLY A 28 9.51 -6.44 0.77
CA GLY A 28 10.05 -5.31 0.02
C GLY A 28 9.57 -5.20 -1.43
N LEU A 29 8.57 -5.99 -1.84
CA LEU A 29 8.12 -6.04 -3.24
C LEU A 29 7.67 -4.67 -3.75
N ILE A 30 6.76 -4.00 -3.03
CA ILE A 30 6.21 -2.71 -3.45
C ILE A 30 7.31 -1.65 -3.44
N ALA A 31 8.13 -1.60 -2.39
CA ALA A 31 9.25 -0.68 -2.31
C ALA A 31 10.21 -0.82 -3.50
N LEU A 32 10.58 -2.04 -3.90
CA LEU A 32 11.44 -2.29 -5.05
C LEU A 32 10.78 -1.90 -6.38
N MET A 33 9.49 -2.20 -6.56
CA MET A 33 8.73 -1.78 -7.75
C MET A 33 8.64 -0.25 -7.86
N MET A 34 8.42 0.45 -6.74
CA MET A 34 8.44 1.91 -6.70
C MET A 34 9.83 2.47 -7.02
N ALA A 35 10.90 1.85 -6.49
CA ALA A 35 12.27 2.24 -6.82
C ALA A 35 12.61 2.08 -8.30
N GLN A 36 12.07 1.05 -8.96
CA GLN A 36 12.24 0.84 -10.40
C GLN A 36 11.52 1.90 -11.22
N ARG A 37 10.27 2.23 -10.85
CA ARG A 37 9.42 3.18 -11.58
C ARG A 37 9.85 4.64 -11.40
N PHE A 38 10.42 4.98 -10.25
CA PHE A 38 10.78 6.35 -9.87
C PHE A 38 12.29 6.41 -9.57
N PRO A 39 13.14 6.59 -10.60
CA PRO A 39 14.60 6.45 -10.47
C PRO A 39 15.22 7.50 -9.54
N ASP A 40 14.61 8.65 -9.36
CA ASP A 40 15.11 9.73 -8.51
C ASP A 40 14.55 9.68 -7.08
N SER A 41 13.73 8.68 -6.77
CA SER A 41 13.08 8.56 -5.46
C SER A 41 13.99 7.96 -4.40
N SER A 42 13.82 8.40 -3.16
CA SER A 42 14.26 7.74 -1.94
C SER A 42 13.07 7.05 -1.25
N ILE A 43 13.23 5.78 -0.86
CA ILE A 43 12.14 4.98 -0.33
C ILE A 43 12.45 4.54 1.09
N THR A 44 11.52 4.81 1.99
CA THR A 44 11.50 4.24 3.34
C THR A 44 10.45 3.14 3.39
N ALA A 45 10.86 1.94 3.75
CA ALA A 45 10.00 0.76 3.85
C ALA A 45 9.95 0.30 5.30
N ILE A 46 8.73 0.18 5.87
CA ILE A 46 8.52 -0.17 7.27
C ILE A 46 7.89 -1.57 7.34
N GLU A 47 8.44 -2.43 8.19
CA GLU A 47 7.90 -3.76 8.45
C GLU A 47 8.00 -4.11 9.94
N LEU A 48 6.91 -4.65 10.48
CA LEU A 48 6.83 -5.05 11.87
C LEU A 48 7.38 -6.47 12.11
N ASP A 49 7.12 -7.40 11.17
CA ASP A 49 7.62 -8.76 11.26
C ASP A 49 9.12 -8.82 10.98
N GLU A 50 9.88 -9.32 11.95
CA GLU A 50 11.34 -9.37 11.86
C GLU A 50 11.83 -10.20 10.68
N LYS A 51 11.19 -11.35 10.41
CA LYS A 51 11.59 -12.25 9.30
C LYS A 51 11.32 -11.61 7.95
N ALA A 52 10.16 -10.98 7.80
CA ALA A 52 9.81 -10.26 6.59
C ALA A 52 10.74 -9.06 6.38
N SER A 53 11.02 -8.28 7.43
CA SER A 53 11.95 -7.15 7.38
C SER A 53 13.37 -7.57 6.98
N ARG A 54 13.90 -8.66 7.54
CA ARG A 54 15.20 -9.22 7.13
C ARG A 54 15.20 -9.64 5.66
N GLN A 55 14.14 -10.32 5.20
CA GLN A 55 14.00 -10.71 3.81
C GLN A 55 13.92 -9.48 2.89
N ALA A 56 13.18 -8.43 3.30
CA ALA A 56 13.12 -7.17 2.55
C ALA A 56 14.50 -6.52 2.43
N ALA A 57 15.25 -6.44 3.54
CA ALA A 57 16.60 -5.88 3.54
C ALA A 57 17.56 -6.67 2.63
N GLU A 58 17.48 -8.01 2.65
CA GLU A 58 18.25 -8.87 1.75
C GLU A 58 17.86 -8.66 0.28
N ASN A 59 16.57 -8.59 -0.03
CA ASN A 59 16.09 -8.33 -1.38
C ASN A 59 16.54 -6.95 -1.89
N VAL A 60 16.49 -5.94 -1.04
CA VAL A 60 16.98 -4.59 -1.36
C VAL A 60 18.48 -4.61 -1.62
N LEU A 61 19.27 -5.26 -0.75
CA LEU A 61 20.73 -5.35 -0.89
C LEU A 61 21.13 -6.02 -2.21
N ASN A 62 20.39 -7.04 -2.64
CA ASN A 62 20.64 -7.78 -3.88
C ASN A 62 20.02 -7.10 -5.12
N SER A 63 19.39 -5.93 -4.97
CA SER A 63 18.80 -5.16 -6.06
C SER A 63 19.71 -3.99 -6.49
N PRO A 64 19.51 -3.44 -7.69
CA PRO A 64 20.20 -2.22 -8.11
C PRO A 64 19.74 -0.95 -7.35
N PHE A 65 18.79 -1.09 -6.40
CA PHE A 65 18.16 0.03 -5.69
C PHE A 65 18.64 0.18 -4.24
N SER A 66 19.67 -0.60 -3.81
CA SER A 66 20.16 -0.64 -2.42
C SER A 66 20.59 0.72 -1.87
N GLY A 67 21.04 1.64 -2.72
CA GLY A 67 21.40 3.01 -2.30
C GLY A 67 20.21 3.95 -2.07
N ARG A 68 18.99 3.56 -2.45
CA ARG A 68 17.78 4.41 -2.42
C ARG A 68 16.62 3.85 -1.62
N VAL A 69 16.66 2.58 -1.25
CA VAL A 69 15.62 1.90 -0.47
C VAL A 69 16.16 1.58 0.92
N ARG A 70 15.53 2.10 1.95
CA ARG A 70 15.86 1.85 3.35
C ARG A 70 14.76 1.05 4.02
N VAL A 71 15.07 -0.15 4.51
CA VAL A 71 14.14 -0.99 5.28
C VAL A 71 14.32 -0.73 6.77
N LEU A 72 13.20 -0.54 7.48
CA LEU A 72 13.15 -0.30 8.93
C LEU A 72 12.31 -1.39 9.59
N HIS A 73 12.92 -2.16 10.49
CA HIS A 73 12.20 -3.12 11.34
C HIS A 73 11.59 -2.38 12.52
N GLN A 74 10.33 -1.97 12.39
CA GLN A 74 9.57 -1.31 13.45
C GLN A 74 8.08 -1.26 13.13
N SER A 75 7.24 -1.01 14.14
CA SER A 75 5.83 -0.73 13.93
C SER A 75 5.63 0.65 13.30
N PHE A 76 4.52 0.83 12.58
CA PHE A 76 4.13 2.13 12.05
C PHE A 76 3.90 3.15 13.17
N GLN A 77 3.32 2.73 14.30
CA GLN A 77 3.11 3.57 15.48
C GLN A 77 4.43 4.09 16.06
N HIS A 78 5.46 3.20 16.12
CA HIS A 78 6.78 3.61 16.58
C HIS A 78 7.44 4.59 15.60
N PHE A 79 7.31 4.33 14.31
CA PHE A 79 7.77 5.27 13.27
C PHE A 79 7.13 6.64 13.43
N LEU A 80 5.81 6.70 13.63
CA LEU A 80 5.09 7.97 13.84
C LEU A 80 5.57 8.72 15.08
N SER A 81 5.81 8.01 16.18
CA SER A 81 6.26 8.64 17.43
C SER A 81 7.69 9.20 17.34
N SER A 82 8.52 8.63 16.48
CA SER A 82 9.90 9.08 16.23
C SER A 82 10.02 10.10 15.09
N PHE A 83 8.92 10.35 14.35
CA PHE A 83 8.93 11.25 13.21
C PHE A 83 8.66 12.68 13.65
N ASP A 84 9.67 13.54 13.57
CA ASP A 84 9.54 14.97 13.85
C ASP A 84 9.12 15.74 12.60
N VAL A 85 7.83 16.04 12.48
CA VAL A 85 7.23 16.78 11.35
C VAL A 85 7.86 18.15 11.13
N LYS A 86 8.46 18.74 12.16
CA LYS A 86 9.06 20.08 12.05
C LYS A 86 10.46 20.05 11.44
N SER A 87 11.20 18.96 11.67
CA SER A 87 12.59 18.80 11.20
C SER A 87 12.73 17.85 10.01
N MET A 88 11.74 16.99 9.76
CA MET A 88 11.78 15.98 8.70
C MET A 88 10.90 16.37 7.52
N THR A 89 11.38 16.09 6.32
CA THR A 89 10.60 16.30 5.08
C THR A 89 9.51 15.24 4.97
N LEU A 90 8.28 15.67 4.66
CA LEU A 90 7.12 14.81 4.44
C LEU A 90 7.29 13.94 3.17
N PHE A 91 6.43 12.95 3.01
CA PHE A 91 6.46 12.03 1.87
C PHE A 91 5.53 12.52 0.75
N ASP A 92 6.03 12.47 -0.49
CA ASP A 92 5.23 12.79 -1.69
C ASP A 92 4.30 11.65 -2.05
N ALA A 93 4.68 10.42 -1.71
CA ALA A 93 3.84 9.26 -1.88
C ALA A 93 3.92 8.33 -0.67
N VAL A 94 2.76 7.80 -0.29
CA VAL A 94 2.63 6.73 0.71
C VAL A 94 1.90 5.58 0.05
N VAL A 95 2.41 4.36 0.22
CA VAL A 95 1.77 3.14 -0.28
C VAL A 95 1.56 2.16 0.87
N CYS A 96 0.45 1.42 0.83
CA CYS A 96 0.17 0.40 1.82
C CYS A 96 -0.68 -0.73 1.21
N ASN A 97 -0.26 -1.95 1.40
CA ASN A 97 -1.09 -3.14 1.21
C ASN A 97 -1.36 -3.75 2.59
N PRO A 98 -2.34 -3.21 3.34
CA PRO A 98 -2.53 -3.58 4.73
C PRO A 98 -2.99 -5.03 4.86
N PRO A 99 -2.63 -5.74 5.94
CA PRO A 99 -3.18 -7.05 6.21
C PRO A 99 -4.71 -6.95 6.38
N TYR A 100 -5.45 -7.82 5.71
CA TYR A 100 -6.91 -7.80 5.75
C TYR A 100 -7.42 -8.44 7.04
N PHE A 101 -8.00 -7.65 7.94
CA PHE A 101 -8.54 -8.10 9.22
C PHE A 101 -9.96 -8.71 9.13
N VAL A 102 -10.38 -9.21 7.96
CA VAL A 102 -11.71 -9.84 7.80
C VAL A 102 -11.88 -11.09 8.71
N ASP A 103 -10.80 -11.69 9.21
CA ASP A 103 -10.84 -12.87 10.08
C ASP A 103 -10.66 -12.58 11.58
N ALA A 104 -10.47 -11.34 11.99
CA ALA A 104 -10.29 -11.01 13.42
C ALA A 104 -11.55 -11.29 14.26
N LEU A 105 -12.73 -11.33 13.65
CA LEU A 105 -14.01 -11.65 14.31
C LEU A 105 -14.24 -13.16 14.53
N LYS A 106 -13.35 -14.04 14.06
CA LYS A 106 -13.52 -15.51 14.15
C LYS A 106 -12.53 -16.21 15.06
N CYS A 107 -11.72 -15.50 15.80
CA CYS A 107 -10.76 -16.11 16.74
C CYS A 107 -11.39 -16.22 18.13
N PRO A 108 -11.56 -17.44 18.72
CA PRO A 108 -12.22 -17.62 20.02
C PRO A 108 -11.36 -17.22 21.23
N ASP A 109 -10.16 -16.73 21.04
CA ASP A 109 -9.19 -16.45 22.10
C ASP A 109 -9.00 -14.94 22.30
N GLU A 110 -9.72 -14.38 23.30
CA GLU A 110 -9.76 -12.94 23.59
C GLU A 110 -8.39 -12.34 23.96
N GLU A 111 -7.50 -13.09 24.63
CA GLU A 111 -6.17 -12.59 24.98
C GLU A 111 -5.26 -12.45 23.74
N ARG A 112 -5.36 -13.38 22.81
CA ARG A 112 -4.66 -13.29 21.52
C ARG A 112 -5.24 -12.23 20.60
N LEU A 113 -6.56 -12.01 20.68
CA LEU A 113 -7.24 -10.90 20.00
C LEU A 113 -6.74 -9.55 20.51
N ASN A 114 -6.70 -9.35 21.83
CA ASN A 114 -6.27 -8.10 22.45
C ASN A 114 -4.78 -7.80 22.17
N ALA A 115 -3.91 -8.79 22.23
CA ALA A 115 -2.50 -8.62 21.87
C ALA A 115 -2.30 -8.30 20.37
N ARG A 116 -3.09 -8.91 19.49
CA ARG A 116 -3.09 -8.60 18.05
C ARG A 116 -3.69 -7.23 17.75
N HIS A 117 -4.78 -6.83 18.43
CA HIS A 117 -5.38 -5.52 18.28
C HIS A 117 -4.46 -4.37 18.74
N ALA A 118 -3.68 -4.58 19.80
CA ALA A 118 -2.73 -3.58 20.28
C ALA A 118 -1.57 -3.32 19.31
N VAL A 119 -1.26 -4.30 18.44
CA VAL A 119 -0.16 -4.23 17.45
C VAL A 119 -0.69 -4.05 16.03
N ALA A 120 -1.98 -4.30 15.81
CA ALA A 120 -2.59 -4.26 14.49
C ALA A 120 -2.65 -2.83 13.92
N LEU A 121 -2.31 -2.71 12.63
CA LEU A 121 -2.46 -1.47 11.87
C LEU A 121 -3.94 -1.28 11.48
N THR A 122 -4.75 -0.70 12.36
CA THR A 122 -6.16 -0.39 12.08
C THR A 122 -6.30 0.74 11.06
N PHE A 123 -7.44 0.82 10.37
CA PHE A 123 -7.72 1.91 9.42
C PHE A 123 -7.58 3.31 10.04
N PRO A 124 -8.16 3.59 11.22
CA PRO A 124 -7.96 4.90 11.88
C PRO A 124 -6.49 5.20 12.19
N THR A 125 -5.72 4.21 12.66
CA THR A 125 -4.29 4.40 12.96
C THR A 125 -3.49 4.66 11.69
N LEU A 126 -3.75 3.88 10.62
CA LEU A 126 -3.11 4.07 9.31
C LEU A 126 -3.41 5.47 8.76
N LEU A 127 -4.69 5.84 8.68
CA LEU A 127 -5.14 7.08 8.05
C LEU A 127 -4.69 8.32 8.81
N ARG A 128 -4.75 8.29 10.15
CA ARG A 128 -4.21 9.37 10.98
C ARG A 128 -2.71 9.55 10.75
N GLY A 129 -1.95 8.47 10.70
CA GLY A 129 -0.51 8.53 10.47
C GLY A 129 -0.18 9.00 9.07
N VAL A 130 -0.88 8.49 8.05
CA VAL A 130 -0.71 8.95 6.67
C VAL A 130 -1.00 10.46 6.56
N LYS A 131 -2.07 10.95 7.20
CA LYS A 131 -2.40 12.38 7.22
C LYS A 131 -1.26 13.25 7.74
N MET A 132 -0.52 12.75 8.75
CA MET A 132 0.61 13.48 9.35
C MET A 132 1.87 13.45 8.47
N LEU A 133 2.09 12.36 7.75
CA LEU A 133 3.32 12.10 7.01
C LEU A 133 3.26 12.56 5.54
N LEU A 134 2.06 12.69 4.97
CA LEU A 134 1.86 13.00 3.56
C LEU A 134 2.06 14.49 3.30
N ALA A 135 2.88 14.84 2.31
CA ALA A 135 3.06 16.20 1.85
C ALA A 135 1.74 16.79 1.32
N SER A 136 1.62 18.12 1.27
CA SER A 136 0.37 18.81 0.88
C SER A 136 -0.12 18.40 -0.50
N GLN A 137 0.76 18.14 -1.46
CA GLN A 137 0.46 17.65 -2.80
C GLN A 137 0.70 16.14 -2.95
N GLY A 138 0.92 15.45 -1.84
CA GLY A 138 1.23 14.03 -1.83
C GLY A 138 0.04 13.13 -2.15
N ALA A 139 0.33 11.88 -2.50
CA ALA A 139 -0.66 10.85 -2.82
C ALA A 139 -0.51 9.64 -1.90
N PHE A 140 -1.62 9.17 -1.31
CA PHE A 140 -1.68 7.92 -0.59
C PHE A 140 -2.39 6.87 -1.43
N SER A 141 -1.70 5.78 -1.77
CA SER A 141 -2.24 4.67 -2.56
C SER A 141 -2.35 3.41 -1.73
N VAL A 142 -3.51 2.74 -1.82
CA VAL A 142 -3.81 1.52 -1.06
C VAL A 142 -4.53 0.51 -1.95
N ILE A 143 -4.33 -0.78 -1.69
CA ILE A 143 -5.14 -1.86 -2.27
C ILE A 143 -5.91 -2.55 -1.16
N LEU A 144 -7.22 -2.80 -1.39
CA LEU A 144 -8.12 -3.38 -0.39
C LEU A 144 -9.05 -4.42 -1.05
N PRO A 145 -9.64 -5.34 -0.25
CA PRO A 145 -10.85 -6.05 -0.66
C PRO A 145 -11.93 -5.04 -1.03
N TYR A 146 -12.68 -5.31 -2.09
CA TYR A 146 -13.71 -4.37 -2.56
C TYR A 146 -14.80 -4.10 -1.51
N ASP A 147 -15.10 -5.09 -0.67
CA ASP A 147 -16.12 -4.97 0.38
C ASP A 147 -15.71 -3.96 1.49
N ALA A 148 -14.41 -3.73 1.69
CA ALA A 148 -13.90 -2.75 2.66
C ALA A 148 -13.84 -1.31 2.10
N CYS A 149 -14.11 -1.12 0.80
CA CYS A 149 -13.94 0.15 0.10
C CYS A 149 -14.69 1.31 0.77
N ARG A 150 -15.99 1.12 1.06
CA ARG A 150 -16.84 2.19 1.59
C ARG A 150 -16.46 2.59 3.01
N GLU A 151 -16.16 1.60 3.85
CA GLU A 151 -15.71 1.84 5.22
C GLU A 151 -14.41 2.63 5.22
N PHE A 152 -13.44 2.19 4.42
CA PHE A 152 -12.14 2.86 4.32
C PHE A 152 -12.24 4.29 3.78
N GLU A 153 -13.07 4.53 2.76
CA GLU A 153 -13.30 5.87 2.20
C GLU A 153 -13.94 6.80 3.22
N SER A 154 -14.96 6.32 3.96
CA SER A 154 -15.61 7.08 5.03
C SER A 154 -14.61 7.45 6.13
N GLU A 155 -13.82 6.50 6.60
CA GLU A 155 -12.80 6.70 7.61
C GLU A 155 -11.71 7.68 7.13
N ALA A 156 -11.26 7.55 5.87
CA ALA A 156 -10.28 8.46 5.27
C ALA A 156 -10.79 9.91 5.27
N SER A 157 -12.05 10.12 4.91
CA SER A 157 -12.69 11.44 4.90
C SER A 157 -12.73 12.07 6.29
N MET A 158 -13.01 11.28 7.34
CA MET A 158 -12.99 11.75 8.73
C MET A 158 -11.59 12.21 9.16
N HIS A 159 -10.54 11.63 8.57
CA HIS A 159 -9.15 12.04 8.79
C HIS A 159 -8.65 13.13 7.83
N GLY A 160 -9.52 13.68 6.95
CA GLY A 160 -9.15 14.74 6.00
C GLY A 160 -8.26 14.22 4.86
N LEU A 161 -8.47 12.97 4.45
CA LEU A 161 -7.92 12.36 3.25
C LEU A 161 -9.07 12.04 2.30
N TYR A 162 -9.05 12.61 1.11
CA TYR A 162 -10.15 12.53 0.16
C TYR A 162 -9.78 11.64 -1.01
N LEU A 163 -10.71 10.76 -1.39
CA LEU A 163 -10.56 9.88 -2.55
C LEU A 163 -10.45 10.72 -3.82
N ALA A 164 -9.39 10.50 -4.59
CA ALA A 164 -9.14 11.17 -5.86
C ALA A 164 -9.22 10.19 -7.04
N GLU A 165 -8.86 8.93 -6.83
CA GLU A 165 -8.87 7.91 -7.88
C GLU A 165 -9.24 6.55 -7.30
N MET A 166 -10.02 5.77 -8.07
CA MET A 166 -10.43 4.42 -7.74
C MET A 166 -10.34 3.53 -8.98
N CYS A 167 -9.71 2.36 -8.83
CA CYS A 167 -9.74 1.32 -9.85
C CYS A 167 -10.28 0.03 -9.25
N LYS A 168 -11.51 -0.36 -9.67
CA LYS A 168 -12.15 -1.61 -9.26
C LYS A 168 -11.57 -2.77 -10.06
N ILE A 169 -11.12 -3.82 -9.38
CA ILE A 169 -10.43 -4.95 -10.00
C ILE A 169 -11.29 -6.21 -9.95
N LYS A 170 -11.64 -6.73 -11.12
CA LYS A 170 -12.29 -8.01 -11.33
C LYS A 170 -11.26 -9.09 -11.64
N THR A 171 -11.54 -10.33 -11.25
CA THR A 171 -10.70 -11.46 -11.71
C THR A 171 -10.95 -11.77 -13.18
N VAL A 172 -12.20 -11.74 -13.61
CA VAL A 172 -12.67 -11.87 -15.00
C VAL A 172 -13.88 -10.95 -15.23
N LEU A 173 -14.15 -10.57 -16.46
CA LEU A 173 -15.18 -9.59 -16.83
C LEU A 173 -16.57 -9.84 -16.20
N LYS A 174 -17.01 -11.10 -16.15
CA LYS A 174 -18.34 -11.46 -15.67
C LYS A 174 -18.51 -11.49 -14.13
N LYS A 175 -17.41 -11.35 -13.36
CA LYS A 175 -17.47 -11.39 -11.89
C LYS A 175 -17.51 -9.99 -11.30
N ALA A 176 -18.08 -9.87 -10.10
CA ALA A 176 -18.00 -8.65 -9.31
C ALA A 176 -16.55 -8.31 -8.95
N PRO A 177 -16.22 -7.04 -8.73
CA PRO A 177 -14.90 -6.64 -8.25
C PRO A 177 -14.53 -7.36 -6.95
N LYS A 178 -13.27 -7.80 -6.83
CA LYS A 178 -12.74 -8.43 -5.62
C LYS A 178 -11.74 -7.56 -4.89
N ARG A 179 -11.08 -6.65 -5.62
CA ARG A 179 -10.11 -5.69 -5.08
C ARG A 179 -10.42 -4.31 -5.58
N VAL A 180 -9.91 -3.34 -4.88
CA VAL A 180 -9.94 -1.94 -5.29
C VAL A 180 -8.58 -1.32 -4.99
N LEU A 181 -8.06 -0.60 -5.97
CA LEU A 181 -6.96 0.32 -5.81
C LEU A 181 -7.56 1.70 -5.57
N MET A 182 -7.10 2.40 -4.53
CA MET A 182 -7.63 3.70 -4.15
C MET A 182 -6.47 4.68 -3.94
N ARG A 183 -6.61 5.90 -4.44
CA ARG A 183 -5.67 6.99 -4.22
C ARG A 183 -6.37 8.13 -3.51
N PHE A 184 -5.78 8.56 -2.42
CA PHE A 184 -6.24 9.67 -1.59
C PHE A 184 -5.26 10.83 -1.64
N SER A 185 -5.76 12.03 -1.37
CA SER A 185 -4.97 13.25 -1.20
C SER A 185 -5.58 14.17 -0.13
N HIS A 186 -4.91 15.27 0.19
CA HIS A 186 -5.45 16.30 1.10
C HIS A 186 -6.56 17.16 0.46
N HIS A 187 -6.77 17.05 -0.85
CA HIS A 187 -7.67 17.90 -1.61
C HIS A 187 -8.96 17.18 -1.96
N PHE A 188 -10.09 17.78 -1.60
CA PHE A 188 -11.39 17.33 -2.05
C PHE A 188 -11.60 17.73 -3.52
N GLY A 189 -12.09 16.81 -4.34
CA GLY A 189 -12.31 17.05 -5.75
C GLY A 189 -13.07 15.90 -6.43
N PRO A 190 -13.21 15.94 -7.75
CA PRO A 190 -13.85 14.89 -8.52
C PRO A 190 -13.04 13.57 -8.43
N VAL A 191 -13.75 12.45 -8.33
CA VAL A 191 -13.15 11.12 -8.24
C VAL A 191 -13.07 10.51 -9.65
N CYS A 192 -11.85 10.14 -10.07
CA CYS A 192 -11.67 9.32 -11.27
C CYS A 192 -11.91 7.85 -10.92
N SER A 193 -13.00 7.26 -11.43
CA SER A 193 -13.35 5.87 -11.17
C SER A 193 -13.24 5.02 -12.43
N THR A 194 -12.48 3.94 -12.37
CA THR A 194 -12.29 2.96 -13.44
C THR A 194 -12.61 1.54 -12.97
N GLU A 195 -12.83 0.65 -13.92
CA GLU A 195 -13.01 -0.77 -13.65
C GLU A 195 -12.15 -1.58 -14.63
N GLN A 196 -11.38 -2.54 -14.11
CA GLN A 196 -10.45 -3.34 -14.87
C GLN A 196 -10.58 -4.83 -14.51
N CYS A 197 -10.12 -5.71 -15.38
CA CYS A 197 -10.08 -7.14 -15.08
C CYS A 197 -8.64 -7.70 -15.22
N LEU A 198 -8.35 -8.75 -14.47
CA LEU A 198 -7.03 -9.40 -14.50
C LEU A 198 -6.90 -10.36 -15.68
N SER A 199 -7.99 -10.98 -16.08
CA SER A 199 -7.99 -11.98 -17.15
C SER A 199 -9.19 -11.82 -18.07
N GLU A 200 -9.00 -12.10 -19.35
CA GLU A 200 -10.02 -12.12 -20.38
C GLU A 200 -10.55 -13.56 -20.57
N LEU A 201 -11.38 -13.77 -21.59
CA LEU A 201 -11.90 -15.08 -21.97
C LEU A 201 -10.73 -16.01 -22.33
N GLY A 202 -10.67 -17.19 -21.70
CA GLY A 202 -9.64 -18.22 -21.98
C GLY A 202 -8.44 -18.23 -21.05
N CYS A 203 -8.51 -17.58 -19.88
CA CYS A 203 -7.45 -17.54 -18.85
C CYS A 203 -6.21 -16.70 -19.20
N GLU A 204 -6.22 -15.98 -20.32
CA GLU A 204 -5.15 -15.04 -20.63
C GLU A 204 -5.22 -13.80 -19.77
N ARG A 205 -4.05 -13.22 -19.45
CA ARG A 205 -3.98 -11.93 -18.78
C ARG A 205 -4.57 -10.84 -19.68
N SER A 206 -5.39 -9.95 -19.11
CA SER A 206 -5.98 -8.84 -19.84
C SER A 206 -4.90 -7.91 -20.41
N GLU A 207 -5.22 -7.20 -21.49
CA GLU A 207 -4.33 -6.20 -22.07
C GLU A 207 -3.93 -5.14 -21.05
N TRP A 208 -4.91 -4.66 -20.27
CA TRP A 208 -4.65 -3.71 -19.19
C TRP A 208 -3.63 -4.24 -18.18
N TYR A 209 -3.80 -5.49 -17.70
CA TYR A 209 -2.88 -6.08 -16.74
C TYR A 209 -1.47 -6.25 -17.32
N ARG A 210 -1.37 -6.74 -18.56
CA ARG A 210 -0.08 -6.88 -19.25
C ARG A 210 0.62 -5.54 -19.42
N LYS A 211 -0.13 -4.49 -19.83
CA LYS A 211 0.41 -3.13 -20.00
C LYS A 211 0.86 -2.54 -18.66
N LEU A 212 0.07 -2.71 -17.59
CA LEU A 212 0.38 -2.21 -16.27
C LEU A 212 1.65 -2.86 -15.69
N THR A 213 1.86 -4.13 -15.95
CA THR A 213 2.91 -4.94 -15.29
C THR A 213 4.07 -5.30 -16.21
N ARG A 214 4.10 -4.81 -17.44
CA ARG A 214 5.09 -5.21 -18.47
C ARG A 214 6.55 -5.04 -18.06
N GLU A 215 6.85 -4.09 -17.17
CA GLU A 215 8.21 -3.79 -16.73
C GLU A 215 8.64 -4.65 -15.53
N PHE A 216 7.75 -5.49 -15.01
CA PHE A 216 7.97 -6.33 -13.83
C PHE A 216 7.93 -7.83 -14.11
N TYR A 217 7.50 -8.23 -15.31
CA TYR A 217 7.54 -9.61 -15.78
C TYR A 217 8.40 -9.72 -17.04
N LEU A 218 9.17 -10.82 -17.10
CA LEU A 218 9.95 -11.21 -18.26
C LEU A 218 9.04 -11.81 -19.33
#